data_2688a4a597b6f1e295e9a0f47354610c
#
_entry.id   2688a4a597b6f1e295e9a0f47354610c
#
_cell.length_a   1.000
_cell.length_b   1.000
_cell.length_c   1.000
_cell.angle_alpha   90.00
_cell.angle_beta   90.00
_cell.angle_gamma   90.00
#
_symmetry.space_group_name_H-M   'P 1'
#
loop_
_entity.id
_entity.type
_entity.pdbx_description
1 polymer ?
#
loop_
_entity_poly.entity_id
_entity_poly.type
_entity_poly.pdbx_seq_one_letter_code
_entity_poly.pdbx_strand_id
1 'polypeptide(L)'
;MYKPEEAFYPESKWLTATPSAAALSLPFCMTEAGHFFARPGYLVERQRHESHLLLYTVGGSGKMISGGAELALEPGCAVVINCRQYHKYCSVGPPWDFYWVHFRGVAADAILSALYPGRLAVIPVVDRAAVSREMEQLLARW
;
A
#
# COMPACT_ATOMS: atom_id res chain seq x y z
N MET A 1 -4.34 -18.12 -15.79
CA MET A 1 -3.16 -17.77 -14.98
C MET A 1 -3.16 -16.25 -14.75
N TYR A 2 -3.02 -15.85 -13.52
CA TYR A 2 -2.91 -14.44 -13.18
C TYR A 2 -1.60 -13.87 -13.72
N LYS A 3 -1.68 -12.83 -14.54
CA LYS A 3 -0.52 -12.12 -15.05
C LYS A 3 -0.52 -10.72 -14.43
N PRO A 4 0.37 -10.43 -13.51
CA PRO A 4 0.40 -9.14 -12.83
C PRO A 4 0.43 -7.94 -13.77
N GLU A 5 1.18 -8.05 -14.87
CA GLU A 5 1.32 -6.98 -15.85
C GLU A 5 0.04 -6.68 -16.62
N GLU A 6 -0.94 -7.59 -16.61
CA GLU A 6 -2.24 -7.38 -17.23
C GLU A 6 -3.27 -6.80 -16.24
N ALA A 7 -2.92 -6.73 -14.96
CA ALA A 7 -3.82 -6.31 -13.90
C ALA A 7 -3.89 -4.79 -13.75
N PHE A 8 -2.98 -4.05 -14.38
CA PHE A 8 -2.94 -2.60 -14.30
C PHE A 8 -2.60 -1.96 -15.65
N TYR A 9 -2.97 -0.69 -15.81
CA TYR A 9 -2.75 0.05 -17.06
C TYR A 9 -1.28 0.46 -17.21
N PRO A 10 -0.80 0.69 -18.47
CA PRO A 10 0.61 1.02 -18.75
C PRO A 10 1.13 2.29 -18.06
N GLU A 11 0.25 3.22 -17.67
CA GLU A 11 0.60 4.43 -16.93
C GLU A 11 1.08 4.13 -15.51
N SER A 12 0.80 2.92 -15.02
CA SER A 12 1.23 2.48 -13.70
C SER A 12 2.75 2.41 -13.62
N LYS A 13 3.28 2.79 -12.48
CA LYS A 13 4.72 2.74 -12.23
C LYS A 13 4.98 2.20 -10.82
N TRP A 14 6.08 1.50 -10.67
CA TRP A 14 6.49 0.96 -9.37
C TRP A 14 8.00 0.81 -9.32
N LEU A 15 8.52 0.81 -8.12
CA LEU A 15 9.93 0.67 -7.81
C LEU A 15 10.12 -0.40 -6.74
N THR A 16 11.13 -1.22 -6.93
CA THR A 16 11.51 -2.25 -5.96
C THR A 16 12.96 -2.02 -5.57
N ALA A 17 13.22 -2.01 -4.28
CA ALA A 17 14.57 -1.96 -3.75
C ALA A 17 14.93 -3.31 -3.12
N THR A 18 16.18 -3.71 -3.30
CA THR A 18 16.76 -4.80 -2.52
C THR A 18 17.59 -4.17 -1.41
N PRO A 19 17.04 -4.05 -0.18
CA PRO A 19 17.74 -3.34 0.87
C PRO A 19 19.03 -4.04 1.26
N SER A 20 20.10 -3.25 1.49
CA SER A 20 21.34 -3.77 2.06
C SER A 20 21.12 -4.17 3.52
N ALA A 21 22.06 -4.92 4.10
CA ALA A 21 22.00 -5.25 5.51
C ALA A 21 21.97 -4.00 6.38
N ALA A 22 22.71 -2.95 6.00
CA ALA A 22 22.69 -1.67 6.70
C ALA A 22 21.33 -0.99 6.63
N ALA A 23 20.69 -1.00 5.45
CA ALA A 23 19.34 -0.44 5.28
C ALA A 23 18.30 -1.19 6.12
N LEU A 24 18.39 -2.52 6.19
CA LEU A 24 17.49 -3.34 7.00
C LEU A 24 17.65 -3.10 8.50
N SER A 25 18.78 -2.56 8.94
CA SER A 25 19.01 -2.20 10.33
C SER A 25 18.50 -0.81 10.70
N LEU A 26 18.05 -0.02 9.71
CA LEU A 26 17.49 1.30 9.96
C LEU A 26 16.12 1.20 10.67
N PRO A 27 15.76 2.24 11.45
CA PRO A 27 14.44 2.29 12.08
C PRO A 27 13.28 2.15 11.08
N PHE A 28 13.44 2.72 9.88
CA PHE A 28 12.51 2.60 8.77
C PHE A 28 13.29 2.28 7.51
N CYS A 29 12.75 1.36 6.70
CA CYS A 29 13.31 1.01 5.40
C CYS A 29 12.16 0.75 4.43
N MET A 30 12.10 1.53 3.36
CA MET A 30 11.15 1.33 2.28
C MET A 30 11.67 0.26 1.33
N THR A 31 10.82 -0.68 0.96
CA THR A 31 11.22 -1.80 0.10
C THR A 31 10.61 -1.71 -1.29
N GLU A 32 9.39 -1.20 -1.39
CA GLU A 32 8.67 -1.08 -2.65
C GLU A 32 7.73 0.11 -2.58
N ALA A 33 7.49 0.74 -3.71
CA ALA A 33 6.49 1.79 -3.82
C ALA A 33 5.97 1.88 -5.25
N GLY A 34 4.76 2.36 -5.42
CA GLY A 34 4.19 2.51 -6.74
C GLY A 34 2.97 3.41 -6.81
N HIS A 35 2.61 3.72 -8.03
CA HIS A 35 1.37 4.38 -8.40
C HIS A 35 0.69 3.51 -9.44
N PHE A 36 -0.41 2.88 -9.06
CA PHE A 36 -1.12 1.95 -9.91
C PHE A 36 -2.45 2.51 -10.38
N PHE A 37 -2.73 2.27 -11.65
CA PHE A 37 -4.04 2.40 -12.26
C PHE A 37 -4.51 0.97 -12.53
N ALA A 38 -5.21 0.39 -11.55
CA ALA A 38 -5.59 -1.01 -11.58
C ALA A 38 -6.84 -1.23 -12.45
N ARG A 39 -6.80 -2.27 -13.27
CA ARG A 39 -7.95 -2.68 -14.07
C ARG A 39 -9.00 -3.36 -13.21
N PRO A 40 -10.27 -3.44 -13.66
CA PRO A 40 -11.23 -4.35 -13.06
C PRO A 40 -10.65 -5.77 -13.00
N GLY A 41 -10.83 -6.43 -11.86
CA GLY A 41 -10.25 -7.75 -11.63
C GLY A 41 -8.87 -7.76 -10.99
N TYR A 42 -8.26 -6.61 -10.76
CA TYR A 42 -7.01 -6.52 -10.00
C TYR A 42 -7.22 -7.11 -8.60
N LEU A 43 -6.32 -8.00 -8.21
CA LEU A 43 -6.44 -8.72 -6.94
C LEU A 43 -5.05 -9.02 -6.39
N VAL A 44 -4.85 -8.75 -5.13
CA VAL A 44 -3.70 -9.20 -4.35
C VAL A 44 -4.21 -9.98 -3.14
N GLU A 45 -3.67 -11.17 -2.95
CA GLU A 45 -3.98 -12.00 -1.77
C GLU A 45 -2.67 -12.61 -1.27
N ARG A 46 -2.36 -12.38 0.00
CA ARG A 46 -1.13 -12.86 0.63
C ARG A 46 -1.41 -13.30 2.06
N GLN A 47 -0.64 -14.29 2.54
CA GLN A 47 -0.71 -14.74 3.93
C GLN A 47 0.44 -14.21 4.77
N ARG A 48 1.61 -14.02 4.15
CA ARG A 48 2.82 -13.54 4.85
C ARG A 48 3.65 -12.73 3.88
N HIS A 49 3.83 -11.48 4.21
CA HIS A 49 4.74 -10.60 3.51
C HIS A 49 5.41 -9.71 4.56
N GLU A 50 6.74 -9.76 4.62
CA GLU A 50 7.53 -9.11 5.68
C GLU A 50 7.59 -7.59 5.49
N SER A 51 6.45 -6.92 5.63
CA SER A 51 6.37 -5.47 5.54
C SER A 51 5.07 -4.94 6.13
N HIS A 52 5.02 -3.64 6.31
CA HIS A 52 3.78 -2.88 6.43
C HIS A 52 3.43 -2.29 5.07
N LEU A 53 2.16 -2.09 4.80
CA LEU A 53 1.67 -1.47 3.58
C LEU A 53 0.89 -0.21 3.91
N LEU A 54 1.29 0.90 3.31
CA LEU A 54 0.47 2.11 3.23
C LEU A 54 -0.14 2.14 1.84
N LEU A 55 -1.46 2.27 1.76
CA LEU A 55 -2.19 2.35 0.50
C LEU A 55 -3.12 3.55 0.55
N TYR A 56 -2.99 4.45 -0.43
CA TYR A 56 -3.76 5.68 -0.54
C TYR A 56 -4.53 5.72 -1.85
N THR A 57 -5.86 5.81 -1.78
CA THR A 57 -6.74 5.86 -2.96
C THR A 57 -6.93 7.30 -3.42
N VAL A 58 -6.63 7.54 -4.69
CA VAL A 58 -6.81 8.83 -5.37
C VAL A 58 -8.16 8.87 -6.09
N GLY A 59 -8.48 7.83 -6.85
CA GLY A 59 -9.70 7.76 -7.64
C GLY A 59 -10.16 6.31 -7.82
N GLY A 60 -11.39 6.14 -8.27
CA GLY A 60 -12.00 4.82 -8.30
C GLY A 60 -12.20 4.27 -6.90
N SER A 61 -12.22 2.97 -6.74
CA SER A 61 -12.32 2.35 -5.42
C SER A 61 -11.79 0.93 -5.42
N GLY A 62 -11.40 0.50 -4.23
CA GLY A 62 -11.00 -0.86 -3.96
C GLY A 62 -11.68 -1.37 -2.69
N LYS A 63 -11.36 -2.61 -2.36
CA LYS A 63 -11.85 -3.26 -1.15
C LYS A 63 -10.72 -4.04 -0.52
N MET A 64 -10.61 -3.99 0.80
CA MET A 64 -9.59 -4.69 1.55
C MET A 64 -10.21 -5.57 2.63
N ILE A 65 -9.65 -6.76 2.78
CA ILE A 65 -9.96 -7.69 3.87
C ILE A 65 -8.68 -7.95 4.63
N SER A 66 -8.68 -7.67 5.92
CA SER A 66 -7.54 -7.92 6.80
C SER A 66 -8.03 -8.05 8.23
N GLY A 67 -7.46 -9.02 8.98
CA GLY A 67 -7.80 -9.22 10.39
C GLY A 67 -9.28 -9.48 10.65
N GLY A 68 -9.99 -10.11 9.70
CA GLY A 68 -11.43 -10.37 9.81
C GLY A 68 -12.31 -9.16 9.51
N ALA A 69 -11.72 -8.00 9.20
CA ALA A 69 -12.45 -6.79 8.83
C ALA A 69 -12.46 -6.61 7.30
N GLU A 70 -13.55 -6.09 6.80
CA GLU A 70 -13.70 -5.70 5.41
C GLU A 70 -13.87 -4.19 5.33
N LEU A 71 -13.14 -3.55 4.42
CA LEU A 71 -13.11 -2.10 4.30
C LEU A 71 -13.18 -1.66 2.85
N ALA A 72 -14.02 -0.65 2.57
CA ALA A 72 -14.02 0.05 1.29
C ALA A 72 -12.84 1.02 1.25
N LEU A 73 -12.10 1.00 0.13
CA LEU A 73 -10.96 1.88 -0.12
C LEU A 73 -11.41 3.00 -1.07
N GLU A 74 -11.92 4.07 -0.48
CA GLU A 74 -12.50 5.19 -1.22
C GLU A 74 -11.48 6.32 -1.44
N PRO A 75 -11.70 7.20 -2.44
CA PRO A 75 -10.82 8.35 -2.65
C PRO A 75 -10.65 9.21 -1.39
N GLY A 76 -9.44 9.59 -1.10
CA GLY A 76 -9.10 10.41 0.05
C GLY A 76 -8.86 9.65 1.35
N CYS A 77 -8.90 8.32 1.31
CA CYS A 77 -8.56 7.48 2.47
C CYS A 77 -7.23 6.78 2.28
N ALA A 78 -6.44 6.73 3.33
CA ALA A 78 -5.25 5.92 3.41
C ALA A 78 -5.49 4.79 4.40
N VAL A 79 -4.89 3.64 4.14
CA VAL A 79 -4.91 2.50 5.07
C VAL A 79 -3.48 2.04 5.32
N VAL A 80 -3.24 1.57 6.53
CA VAL A 80 -1.97 0.94 6.91
C VAL A 80 -2.29 -0.43 7.47
N ILE A 81 -1.62 -1.46 6.93
CA ILE A 81 -1.78 -2.83 7.40
C ILE A 81 -0.44 -3.49 7.66
N ASN A 82 -0.44 -4.47 8.53
CA ASN A 82 0.69 -5.38 8.74
C ASN A 82 0.53 -6.56 7.79
N CYS A 83 1.35 -6.61 6.75
CA CYS A 83 1.27 -7.63 5.70
C CYS A 83 1.72 -9.01 6.15
N ARG A 84 2.29 -9.16 7.35
CA ARG A 84 2.62 -10.47 7.92
C ARG A 84 1.37 -11.28 8.25
N GLN A 85 0.22 -10.60 8.41
CA GLN A 85 -1.08 -11.23 8.58
C GLN A 85 -1.76 -11.40 7.22
N TYR A 86 -2.71 -12.34 7.15
CA TYR A 86 -3.50 -12.51 5.93
C TYR A 86 -4.16 -11.20 5.52
N HIS A 87 -4.04 -10.86 4.25
CA HIS A 87 -4.70 -9.68 3.67
C HIS A 87 -5.03 -9.93 2.21
N LYS A 88 -6.10 -9.29 1.78
CA LYS A 88 -6.58 -9.34 0.40
C LYS A 88 -7.12 -7.98 0.02
N TYR A 89 -6.76 -7.48 -1.15
CA TYR A 89 -7.36 -6.28 -1.69
C TYR A 89 -7.56 -6.39 -3.19
N CYS A 90 -8.62 -5.74 -3.68
CA CYS A 90 -9.01 -5.83 -5.09
C CYS A 90 -9.68 -4.54 -5.53
N SER A 91 -9.68 -4.31 -6.86
CA SER A 91 -10.44 -3.22 -7.46
C SER A 91 -11.93 -3.52 -7.43
N VAL A 92 -12.73 -2.46 -7.31
CA VAL A 92 -14.20 -2.52 -7.32
C VAL A 92 -14.71 -1.47 -8.30
N GLY A 93 -15.44 -1.90 -9.35
CA GLY A 93 -16.01 -0.99 -10.34
C GLY A 93 -15.00 -0.38 -11.30
N PRO A 94 -15.03 0.95 -11.48
CA PRO A 94 -14.11 1.64 -12.41
C PRO A 94 -12.64 1.44 -12.07
N PRO A 95 -11.71 1.80 -12.99
CA PRO A 95 -10.29 1.69 -12.71
C PRO A 95 -9.92 2.37 -11.41
N TRP A 96 -9.08 1.70 -10.63
CA TRP A 96 -8.69 2.13 -9.30
C TRP A 96 -7.31 2.78 -9.35
N ASP A 97 -7.26 4.05 -9.00
CA ASP A 97 -6.05 4.89 -8.96
C ASP A 97 -5.59 5.01 -7.52
N PHE A 98 -4.41 4.45 -7.21
CA PHE A 98 -3.90 4.46 -5.85
C PHE A 98 -2.37 4.44 -5.79
N TYR A 99 -1.83 5.04 -4.72
CA TYR A 99 -0.43 4.93 -4.33
C TYR A 99 -0.26 3.87 -3.27
N TRP A 100 0.89 3.21 -3.26
CA TRP A 100 1.21 2.20 -2.26
C TRP A 100 2.69 2.22 -1.92
N VAL A 101 3.01 1.94 -0.65
CA VAL A 101 4.39 1.84 -0.15
C VAL A 101 4.47 0.66 0.80
N HIS A 102 5.42 -0.23 0.55
CA HIS A 102 5.83 -1.25 1.51
C HIS A 102 7.03 -0.74 2.29
N PHE A 103 6.98 -0.85 3.59
CA PHE A 103 8.08 -0.43 4.48
C PHE A 103 8.20 -1.38 5.66
N ARG A 104 9.37 -1.38 6.27
CA ARG A 104 9.69 -2.22 7.42
C ARG A 104 10.68 -1.51 8.34
N GLY A 105 10.95 -2.07 9.50
CA GLY A 105 11.90 -1.55 10.46
C GLY A 105 11.37 -1.66 11.89
N VAL A 106 12.30 -1.68 12.85
CA VAL A 106 11.94 -1.84 14.27
C VAL A 106 11.11 -0.66 14.79
N ALA A 107 11.37 0.55 14.31
CA ALA A 107 10.58 1.72 14.67
C ALA A 107 9.19 1.68 14.03
N ALA A 108 9.08 1.20 12.78
CA ALA A 108 7.79 0.99 12.13
C ALA A 108 6.94 0.00 12.93
N ASP A 109 7.51 -1.14 13.31
CA ASP A 109 6.82 -2.16 14.10
C ASP A 109 6.35 -1.58 15.44
N ALA A 110 7.22 -0.87 16.15
CA ALA A 110 6.89 -0.29 17.46
C ALA A 110 5.81 0.79 17.38
N ILE A 111 5.92 1.70 16.44
CA ILE A 111 4.95 2.81 16.27
C ILE A 111 3.59 2.28 15.86
N LEU A 112 3.56 1.40 14.85
CA LEU A 112 2.28 0.88 14.36
C LEU A 112 1.61 -0.05 15.37
N SER A 113 2.37 -0.84 16.12
CA SER A 113 1.81 -1.66 17.19
C SER A 113 1.21 -0.82 18.32
N ALA A 114 1.82 0.33 18.63
CA ALA A 114 1.32 1.23 19.65
C ALA A 114 0.07 2.01 19.20
N LEU A 115 0.08 2.50 17.95
CA LEU A 115 -1.02 3.31 17.41
C LEU A 115 -2.19 2.47 16.91
N TYR A 116 -1.91 1.31 16.32
CA TYR A 116 -2.90 0.47 15.65
C TYR A 116 -2.73 -1.01 16.01
N PRO A 117 -2.95 -1.37 17.27
CA PRO A 117 -2.65 -2.73 17.75
C PRO A 117 -3.51 -3.79 17.06
N GLY A 118 -2.86 -4.60 16.24
CA GLY A 118 -3.45 -5.78 15.61
C GLY A 118 -4.52 -5.53 14.56
N ARG A 119 -4.66 -4.30 14.05
CA ARG A 119 -5.78 -3.94 13.17
C ARG A 119 -5.35 -3.10 11.98
N LEU A 120 -6.22 -3.16 10.97
CA LEU A 120 -6.28 -2.27 9.85
C LEU A 120 -6.49 -0.83 10.33
N ALA A 121 -5.56 0.06 10.02
CA ALA A 121 -5.69 1.47 10.37
C ALA A 121 -6.21 2.26 9.18
N VAL A 122 -7.32 2.99 9.38
CA VAL A 122 -7.88 3.91 8.37
C VAL A 122 -7.52 5.33 8.75
N ILE A 123 -6.89 6.04 7.83
CA ILE A 123 -6.43 7.41 8.05
C ILE A 123 -7.13 8.31 7.04
N PRO A 124 -8.09 9.17 7.48
CA PRO A 124 -8.67 10.17 6.57
C PRO A 124 -7.60 11.19 6.20
N VAL A 125 -7.50 11.49 4.91
CA VAL A 125 -6.52 12.46 4.41
C VAL A 125 -7.19 13.81 4.26
N VAL A 126 -6.66 14.81 4.96
CA VAL A 126 -7.19 16.17 4.93
C VAL A 126 -6.72 16.90 3.67
N ASP A 127 -5.44 16.81 3.36
CA ASP A 127 -4.83 17.46 2.18
C ASP A 127 -4.44 16.41 1.14
N ARG A 128 -5.39 16.07 0.27
CA ARG A 128 -5.20 15.02 -0.76
C ARG A 128 -4.11 15.40 -1.76
N ALA A 129 -4.05 16.66 -2.15
CA ALA A 129 -3.04 17.14 -3.10
C ALA A 129 -1.63 17.02 -2.52
N ALA A 130 -1.45 17.29 -1.24
CA ALA A 130 -0.16 17.14 -0.56
C ALA A 130 0.30 15.69 -0.54
N VAL A 131 -0.58 14.75 -0.23
CA VAL A 131 -0.23 13.32 -0.20
C VAL A 131 0.19 12.85 -1.59
N SER A 132 -0.58 13.16 -2.62
CA SER A 132 -0.24 12.80 -4.00
C SER A 132 1.09 13.39 -4.43
N ARG A 133 1.35 14.66 -4.10
CA ARG A 133 2.62 15.33 -4.41
C ARG A 133 3.80 14.65 -3.74
N GLU A 134 3.68 14.33 -2.45
CA GLU A 134 4.75 13.64 -1.71
C GLU A 134 5.02 12.24 -2.27
N MET A 135 3.98 11.51 -2.62
CA MET A 135 4.14 10.19 -3.23
C MET A 135 4.82 10.27 -4.60
N GLU A 136 4.46 11.25 -5.43
CA GLU A 136 5.12 11.45 -6.72
C GLU A 136 6.60 11.83 -6.56
N GLN A 137 6.93 12.67 -5.58
CA GLN A 137 8.32 13.01 -5.28
C GLN A 137 9.11 11.81 -4.81
N LEU A 138 8.51 10.97 -3.98
CA LEU A 138 9.12 9.73 -3.52
C LEU A 138 9.49 8.83 -4.71
N LEU A 139 8.55 8.61 -5.61
CA LEU A 139 8.76 7.78 -6.79
C LEU A 139 9.81 8.36 -7.75
N ALA A 140 9.90 9.68 -7.84
CA ALA A 140 10.85 10.34 -8.72
C ALA A 140 12.31 10.31 -8.21
N ARG A 141 12.48 10.15 -6.89
CA ARG A 141 13.82 10.20 -6.26
C ARG A 141 14.45 8.84 -6.03
N TRP A 142 13.74 7.78 -6.27
CA TRP A 142 14.20 6.43 -6.00
C TRP A 142 15.17 5.94 -7.07
#